data_b3ed545217e26ba6c2ec618d4766c785
#
_entry.id   b3ed545217e26ba6c2ec618d4766c785
#
_cell.length_a   1.000
_cell.length_b   1.000
_cell.length_c   1.000
_cell.angle_alpha   90.00
_cell.angle_beta   90.00
_cell.angle_gamma   90.00
#
_symmetry.space_group_name_H-M   'P 1'
#
loop_
_entity.id
_entity.type
_entity.pdbx_description
1 polymer ?
#
loop_
_entity_poly.entity_id
_entity_poly.type
_entity_poly.pdbx_seq_one_letter_code
_entity_poly.pdbx_strand_id
1 'polypeptide(L)'
;IFKPVNVVATDDSNIIVVGEGSYDGLMQFDDDGEFKGYFAANQRSLTPLERIQEMIYTREQKSQLQTRKPRAIQNIDLSARGLVYSVTQSAEVTYSWSKAETKTSNALKLHNMAGTNILSPNKFMDDEWNFVDVTAGPYGNVYALTQTGLIYEYDNSGNLLFSFGGRAVSNDRSGLFTSAAAIDLDEEGFVYVLDKERGFVQVFAPTEFAMLNHRAIYDLEKGNYVESKKIWQEILRLNGMSKIAHIGYGKSLLRQQQYAEALEHFKTANDRD
;
A
#
# COMPACT_ATOMS: atom_id res chain seq x y z
N ILE A 1 8.43 -1.50 -28.37
CA ILE A 1 8.64 -2.88 -27.85
C ILE A 1 8.19 -2.85 -26.39
N PHE A 2 7.23 -3.69 -26.04
CA PHE A 2 6.77 -3.88 -24.66
C PHE A 2 7.90 -4.54 -23.85
N LYS A 3 8.17 -3.99 -22.66
CA LYS A 3 9.16 -4.54 -21.73
C LYS A 3 8.44 -4.95 -20.45
N PRO A 4 8.19 -6.23 -20.20
CA PRO A 4 7.59 -6.70 -18.95
C PRO A 4 8.55 -6.45 -17.78
N VAL A 5 8.00 -6.05 -16.65
CA VAL A 5 8.72 -5.82 -15.40
C VAL A 5 8.37 -6.91 -14.39
N ASN A 6 7.07 -7.22 -14.23
CA ASN A 6 6.62 -8.25 -13.33
C ASN A 6 5.34 -8.91 -13.85
N VAL A 7 5.05 -10.12 -13.35
CA VAL A 7 3.88 -10.92 -13.70
C VAL A 7 3.34 -11.61 -12.47
N VAL A 8 2.03 -11.64 -12.35
CA VAL A 8 1.32 -12.43 -11.32
C VAL A 8 0.25 -13.29 -11.97
N ALA A 9 0.04 -14.49 -11.45
CA ALA A 9 -1.02 -15.39 -11.87
C ALA A 9 -2.08 -15.46 -10.78
N THR A 10 -3.32 -15.18 -11.13
CA THR A 10 -4.45 -15.20 -10.21
C THR A 10 -5.13 -16.58 -10.17
N ASP A 11 -5.86 -16.87 -9.09
CA ASP A 11 -6.51 -18.19 -8.88
C ASP A 11 -7.57 -18.52 -9.96
N ASP A 12 -8.08 -17.51 -10.66
CA ASP A 12 -9.03 -17.62 -11.76
C ASP A 12 -8.36 -17.77 -13.14
N SER A 13 -7.13 -18.24 -13.17
CA SER A 13 -6.33 -18.49 -14.38
C SER A 13 -6.10 -17.26 -15.25
N ASN A 14 -6.07 -16.05 -14.68
CA ASN A 14 -5.63 -14.88 -15.40
C ASN A 14 -4.15 -14.57 -15.09
N ILE A 15 -3.44 -14.13 -16.12
CA ILE A 15 -2.06 -13.64 -16.01
C ILE A 15 -2.10 -12.12 -16.13
N ILE A 16 -1.61 -11.44 -15.09
CA ILE A 16 -1.56 -9.98 -15.05
C ILE A 16 -0.12 -9.53 -15.14
N VAL A 17 0.19 -8.68 -16.12
CA VAL A 17 1.54 -8.23 -16.43
C VAL A 17 1.65 -6.72 -16.30
N VAL A 18 2.65 -6.25 -15.58
CA VAL A 18 3.09 -4.86 -15.58
C VAL A 18 4.33 -4.72 -16.47
N GLY A 19 4.40 -3.66 -17.25
CA GLY A 19 5.56 -3.34 -18.09
C GLY A 19 6.04 -1.91 -17.88
N GLU A 20 7.23 -1.61 -18.41
CA GLU A 20 7.74 -0.25 -18.40
C GLU A 20 6.72 0.71 -19.05
N GLY A 21 6.33 1.75 -18.31
CA GLY A 21 5.38 2.74 -18.80
C GLY A 21 3.94 2.23 -18.92
N SER A 22 3.49 1.34 -18.02
CA SER A 22 2.09 0.89 -17.95
C SER A 22 1.17 2.02 -17.50
N TYR A 23 0.91 2.96 -18.42
CA TYR A 23 0.06 4.14 -18.17
C TYR A 23 -1.43 3.83 -18.28
N ASP A 24 -1.81 2.91 -19.15
CA ASP A 24 -3.23 2.58 -19.43
C ASP A 24 -3.82 1.58 -18.43
N GLY A 25 -2.96 0.89 -17.69
CA GLY A 25 -3.32 -0.16 -16.74
C GLY A 25 -2.39 -1.37 -16.86
N LEU A 26 -2.77 -2.44 -16.20
CA LEU A 26 -2.08 -3.73 -16.24
C LEU A 26 -2.63 -4.56 -17.39
N MET A 27 -1.77 -5.25 -18.14
CA MET A 27 -2.23 -6.15 -19.20
C MET A 27 -2.70 -7.46 -18.60
N GLN A 28 -3.90 -7.89 -18.99
CA GLN A 28 -4.49 -9.16 -18.59
C GLN A 28 -4.52 -10.12 -19.76
N PHE A 29 -4.06 -11.34 -19.51
CA PHE A 29 -4.10 -12.48 -20.43
C PHE A 29 -4.84 -13.63 -19.75
N ASP A 30 -5.36 -14.55 -20.55
CA ASP A 30 -5.83 -15.84 -20.05
C ASP A 30 -4.69 -16.86 -19.94
N ASP A 31 -5.04 -18.10 -19.58
CA ASP A 31 -4.11 -19.23 -19.44
C ASP A 31 -3.50 -19.70 -20.77
N ASP A 32 -4.17 -19.42 -21.90
CA ASP A 32 -3.64 -19.66 -23.25
C ASP A 32 -2.70 -18.53 -23.74
N GLY A 33 -2.59 -17.44 -22.96
CA GLY A 33 -1.78 -16.27 -23.31
C GLY A 33 -2.45 -15.28 -24.24
N GLU A 34 -3.76 -15.40 -24.46
CA GLU A 34 -4.53 -14.45 -25.26
C GLU A 34 -4.85 -13.18 -24.47
N PHE A 35 -4.65 -12.03 -25.10
CA PHE A 35 -4.87 -10.73 -24.47
C PHE A 35 -6.36 -10.45 -24.25
N LYS A 36 -6.78 -10.32 -22.99
CA LYS A 36 -8.18 -10.05 -22.59
C LYS A 36 -8.49 -8.55 -22.46
N GLY A 37 -7.50 -7.72 -22.24
CA GLY A 37 -7.69 -6.28 -22.04
C GLY A 37 -6.80 -5.70 -20.97
N TYR A 38 -7.13 -4.49 -20.51
CA TYR A 38 -6.44 -3.83 -19.41
C TYR A 38 -7.17 -4.04 -18.08
N PHE A 39 -6.50 -4.67 -17.14
CA PHE A 39 -6.93 -4.77 -15.75
C PHE A 39 -6.52 -3.52 -14.99
N ALA A 40 -7.33 -3.09 -14.03
CA ALA A 40 -7.05 -1.90 -13.21
C ALA A 40 -6.74 -0.65 -14.06
N ALA A 41 -7.52 -0.45 -15.13
CA ALA A 41 -7.34 0.68 -16.04
C ALA A 41 -7.19 1.98 -15.24
N ASN A 42 -6.10 2.70 -15.52
CA ASN A 42 -5.75 3.93 -14.85
C ASN A 42 -6.76 5.02 -15.23
N GLN A 43 -7.83 5.15 -14.44
CA GLN A 43 -8.82 6.20 -14.66
C GLN A 43 -8.16 7.55 -14.36
N ARG A 44 -8.22 8.46 -15.32
CA ARG A 44 -7.86 9.85 -15.09
C ARG A 44 -8.82 10.43 -14.05
N SER A 45 -8.29 10.97 -12.98
CA SER A 45 -9.05 11.90 -12.16
C SER A 45 -9.20 13.22 -12.94
N LEU A 46 -10.26 13.32 -13.74
CA LEU A 46 -10.60 14.57 -14.43
C LEU A 46 -11.15 15.55 -13.40
N THR A 47 -10.59 16.74 -13.35
CA THR A 47 -11.21 17.83 -12.61
C THR A 47 -12.61 18.13 -13.17
N PRO A 48 -13.53 18.73 -12.40
CA PRO A 48 -14.85 19.10 -12.90
C PRO A 48 -14.80 19.93 -14.19
N LEU A 49 -13.79 20.80 -14.32
CA LEU A 49 -13.57 21.61 -15.50
C LEU A 49 -13.15 20.77 -16.72
N GLU A 50 -12.23 19.82 -16.52
CA GLU A 50 -11.78 18.88 -17.57
C GLU A 50 -12.92 17.98 -18.04
N ARG A 51 -13.81 17.54 -17.14
CA ARG A 51 -15.03 16.79 -17.52
C ARG A 51 -15.95 17.60 -18.44
N ILE A 52 -16.14 18.89 -18.14
CA ILE A 52 -16.92 19.79 -18.98
C ILE A 52 -16.23 20.00 -20.32
N GLN A 53 -14.91 20.19 -20.34
CA GLN A 53 -14.12 20.32 -21.55
C GLN A 53 -14.18 19.06 -22.42
N GLU A 54 -14.11 17.87 -21.82
CA GLU A 54 -14.29 16.61 -22.56
C GLU A 54 -15.66 16.46 -23.20
N MET A 55 -16.71 17.04 -22.61
CA MET A 55 -18.06 17.01 -23.18
C MET A 55 -18.21 17.96 -24.37
N ILE A 56 -17.51 19.11 -24.35
CA ILE A 56 -17.72 20.21 -25.29
C ILE A 56 -16.73 20.15 -26.47
N TYR A 57 -15.51 19.64 -26.25
CA TYR A 57 -14.45 19.68 -27.26
C TYR A 57 -14.59 18.63 -28.35
N THR A 58 -14.28 19.04 -29.60
CA THR A 58 -14.19 18.13 -30.74
C THR A 58 -12.98 17.19 -30.61
N ARG A 59 -12.95 16.11 -31.40
CA ARG A 59 -11.81 15.15 -31.42
C ARG A 59 -10.47 15.83 -31.69
N GLU A 60 -10.44 16.84 -32.57
CA GLU A 60 -9.22 17.59 -32.93
C GLU A 60 -8.75 18.50 -31.78
N GLN A 61 -9.69 19.15 -31.10
CA GLN A 61 -9.37 19.95 -29.92
C GLN A 61 -8.90 19.07 -28.74
N LYS A 62 -9.47 17.87 -28.58
CA LYS A 62 -9.04 16.90 -27.58
C LYS A 62 -7.61 16.40 -27.82
N SER A 63 -7.18 16.26 -29.09
CA SER A 63 -5.81 15.86 -29.42
C SER A 63 -4.75 16.92 -29.12
N GLN A 64 -5.15 18.21 -29.05
CA GLN A 64 -4.27 19.32 -28.74
C GLN A 64 -4.19 19.64 -27.24
N LEU A 65 -5.13 19.11 -26.44
CA LEU A 65 -5.03 19.20 -24.99
C LEU A 65 -3.79 18.42 -24.55
N GLN A 66 -2.91 19.09 -23.81
CA GLN A 66 -1.81 18.39 -23.10
C GLN A 66 -2.45 17.43 -22.10
N THR A 67 -2.68 16.23 -22.54
CA THR A 67 -3.24 15.16 -21.74
C THR A 67 -2.18 14.78 -20.73
N ARG A 68 -2.36 15.15 -19.44
CA ARG A 68 -1.55 14.59 -18.37
C ARG A 68 -1.71 13.08 -18.44
N LYS A 69 -0.63 12.40 -18.83
CA LYS A 69 -0.63 10.94 -18.82
C LYS A 69 -0.92 10.47 -17.39
N PRO A 70 -1.75 9.45 -17.20
CA PRO A 70 -1.86 8.81 -15.90
C PRO A 70 -0.48 8.34 -15.47
N ARG A 71 -0.28 8.16 -14.17
CA ARG A 71 1.01 7.70 -13.65
C ARG A 71 1.21 6.24 -13.96
N ALA A 72 2.41 5.89 -14.39
CA ALA A 72 2.73 4.50 -14.69
C ALA A 72 2.68 3.64 -13.42
N ILE A 73 2.06 2.48 -13.52
CA ILE A 73 2.17 1.43 -12.52
C ILE A 73 3.60 0.89 -12.59
N GLN A 74 4.26 0.80 -11.43
CA GLN A 74 5.66 0.41 -11.34
C GLN A 74 5.82 -1.08 -11.06
N ASN A 75 5.06 -1.60 -10.11
CA ASN A 75 5.10 -3.01 -9.77
C ASN A 75 3.76 -3.49 -9.20
N ILE A 76 3.62 -4.81 -9.11
CA ILE A 76 2.43 -5.53 -8.67
C ILE A 76 2.82 -6.73 -7.81
N ASP A 77 1.93 -7.12 -6.89
CA ASP A 77 2.03 -8.38 -6.17
C ASP A 77 0.63 -8.89 -5.78
N LEU A 78 0.54 -10.16 -5.41
CA LEU A 78 -0.71 -10.80 -4.99
C LEU A 78 -0.86 -10.81 -3.48
N SER A 79 -2.02 -10.39 -3.00
CA SER A 79 -2.40 -10.62 -1.62
C SER A 79 -2.65 -12.11 -1.35
N ALA A 80 -2.62 -12.53 -0.09
CA ALA A 80 -3.00 -13.88 0.32
C ALA A 80 -4.45 -14.27 -0.05
N ARG A 81 -5.27 -13.33 -0.54
CA ARG A 81 -6.64 -13.53 -1.01
C ARG A 81 -6.76 -13.54 -2.54
N GLY A 82 -5.66 -13.55 -3.26
CA GLY A 82 -5.64 -13.49 -4.72
C GLY A 82 -5.99 -12.12 -5.32
N LEU A 83 -6.05 -11.05 -4.50
CA LEU A 83 -6.25 -9.69 -4.98
C LEU A 83 -4.91 -9.06 -5.36
N VAL A 84 -4.91 -8.14 -6.33
CA VAL A 84 -3.68 -7.55 -6.88
C VAL A 84 -3.34 -6.23 -6.20
N TYR A 85 -2.21 -6.17 -5.53
CA TYR A 85 -1.59 -4.92 -5.13
C TYR A 85 -0.87 -4.28 -6.32
N SER A 86 -0.88 -2.95 -6.39
CA SER A 86 -0.08 -2.19 -7.34
C SER A 86 0.45 -0.90 -6.72
N VAL A 87 1.62 -0.47 -7.18
CA VAL A 87 2.22 0.80 -6.78
C VAL A 87 2.51 1.68 -7.98
N THR A 88 2.42 3.00 -7.78
CA THR A 88 2.73 4.00 -8.80
C THR A 88 3.83 4.93 -8.31
N GLN A 89 4.65 5.45 -9.25
CA GLN A 89 5.54 6.57 -8.96
C GLN A 89 4.72 7.83 -8.74
N SER A 90 5.13 8.63 -7.79
CA SER A 90 4.56 9.91 -7.41
C SER A 90 3.03 10.00 -7.44
N ALA A 91 2.46 10.02 -6.28
CA ALA A 91 1.01 10.05 -6.07
C ALA A 91 0.38 11.45 -6.24
N GLU A 92 -0.92 11.50 -6.53
CA GLU A 92 -1.70 12.69 -6.28
C GLU A 92 -1.85 12.89 -4.78
N VAL A 93 -1.36 14.00 -4.26
CA VAL A 93 -1.52 14.35 -2.85
C VAL A 93 -2.84 15.04 -2.67
N THR A 94 -3.71 14.46 -1.88
CA THR A 94 -4.92 15.16 -1.45
C THR A 94 -4.63 15.82 -0.11
N TYR A 95 -4.61 17.16 -0.10
CA TYR A 95 -4.51 17.92 1.15
C TYR A 95 -5.91 18.08 1.75
N SER A 96 -6.08 17.70 3.00
CA SER A 96 -7.29 18.04 3.75
C SER A 96 -7.11 19.41 4.40
N TRP A 97 -8.02 20.36 4.11
CA TRP A 97 -8.01 21.72 4.66
C TRP A 97 -8.44 21.80 6.14
N SER A 98 -8.87 20.69 6.72
CA SER A 98 -9.33 20.65 8.10
C SER A 98 -8.41 19.82 8.97
N LYS A 99 -7.59 20.49 9.77
CA LYS A 99 -6.68 19.97 10.81
C LYS A 99 -5.48 19.15 10.31
N ALA A 100 -4.27 19.58 10.75
CA ALA A 100 -2.98 18.96 10.59
C ALA A 100 -2.82 18.14 9.29
N GLU A 101 -2.04 18.66 8.36
CA GLU A 101 -1.87 18.17 6.98
C GLU A 101 -1.55 16.66 6.92
N THR A 102 -2.58 15.83 6.92
CA THR A 102 -2.41 14.41 6.65
C THR A 102 -2.30 14.25 5.15
N LYS A 103 -1.09 14.04 4.67
CA LYS A 103 -0.85 13.73 3.26
C LYS A 103 -1.38 12.32 2.98
N THR A 104 -2.32 12.22 2.05
CA THR A 104 -2.87 10.95 1.60
C THR A 104 -2.69 10.79 0.11
N SER A 105 -2.57 9.57 -0.37
CA SER A 105 -2.38 9.27 -1.77
C SER A 105 -3.00 7.93 -2.14
N ASN A 106 -3.20 7.73 -3.43
CA ASN A 106 -3.59 6.46 -4.05
C ASN A 106 -2.40 5.81 -4.77
N ALA A 107 -1.18 5.99 -4.27
CA ALA A 107 0.00 5.39 -4.88
C ALA A 107 0.08 3.88 -4.68
N LEU A 108 -0.36 3.39 -3.52
CA LEU A 108 -0.60 1.98 -3.26
C LEU A 108 -2.08 1.69 -3.45
N LYS A 109 -2.41 0.68 -4.23
CA LYS A 109 -3.78 0.24 -4.52
C LYS A 109 -3.91 -1.26 -4.29
N LEU A 110 -5.10 -1.69 -3.90
CA LEU A 110 -5.52 -3.09 -3.88
C LEU A 110 -6.72 -3.24 -4.80
N HIS A 111 -6.55 -4.00 -5.86
CA HIS A 111 -7.59 -4.18 -6.87
C HIS A 111 -8.41 -5.45 -6.60
N ASN A 112 -9.74 -5.31 -6.66
CA ASN A 112 -10.63 -6.47 -6.70
C ASN A 112 -10.59 -7.13 -8.10
N MET A 113 -11.30 -8.23 -8.28
CA MET A 113 -11.36 -8.98 -9.54
C MET A 113 -11.84 -8.15 -10.75
N ALA A 114 -12.57 -7.06 -10.52
CA ALA A 114 -13.00 -6.12 -11.57
C ALA A 114 -11.97 -5.00 -11.84
N GLY A 115 -10.79 -5.04 -11.21
CA GLY A 115 -9.76 -4.01 -11.34
C GLY A 115 -10.05 -2.72 -10.59
N THR A 116 -11.07 -2.68 -9.73
CA THR A 116 -11.41 -1.49 -8.95
C THR A 116 -10.55 -1.43 -7.70
N ASN A 117 -9.94 -0.26 -7.43
CA ASN A 117 -9.22 -0.05 -6.18
C ASN A 117 -10.18 -0.04 -4.98
N ILE A 118 -9.95 -0.93 -4.04
CA ILE A 118 -10.75 -1.07 -2.80
C ILE A 118 -9.99 -0.60 -1.55
N LEU A 119 -8.71 -0.19 -1.71
CA LEU A 119 -7.92 0.33 -0.61
C LEU A 119 -8.25 1.80 -0.33
N SER A 120 -8.34 2.16 0.93
CA SER A 120 -8.45 3.57 1.33
C SER A 120 -7.19 4.35 0.96
N PRO A 121 -7.29 5.68 0.73
CA PRO A 121 -6.11 6.51 0.46
C PRO A 121 -5.04 6.33 1.54
N ASN A 122 -3.80 6.13 1.10
CA ASN A 122 -2.68 5.82 1.98
C ASN A 122 -2.15 7.07 2.67
N LYS A 123 -1.70 6.92 3.93
CA LYS A 123 -0.99 7.95 4.69
C LYS A 123 0.51 7.80 4.49
N PHE A 124 1.24 8.92 4.49
CA PHE A 124 2.70 8.98 4.35
C PHE A 124 3.32 9.87 5.41
N MET A 125 4.59 9.61 5.68
CA MET A 125 5.41 10.42 6.58
C MET A 125 6.40 11.32 5.85
N ASP A 126 6.63 11.11 4.54
CA ASP A 126 7.63 11.83 3.74
C ASP A 126 6.99 12.49 2.50
N ASP A 127 7.66 13.51 1.94
CA ASP A 127 7.22 14.28 0.78
C ASP A 127 7.59 13.64 -0.58
N GLU A 128 8.55 12.72 -0.61
CA GLU A 128 9.06 12.08 -1.82
C GLU A 128 8.55 10.64 -1.97
N TRP A 129 7.45 10.46 -2.69
CA TRP A 129 6.82 9.13 -2.87
C TRP A 129 7.03 8.58 -4.27
N ASN A 130 8.18 8.03 -4.48
CA ASN A 130 8.42 7.24 -5.66
C ASN A 130 8.44 5.76 -5.25
N PHE A 131 7.26 5.16 -5.12
CA PHE A 131 7.19 3.72 -4.93
C PHE A 131 7.73 3.02 -6.17
N VAL A 132 8.59 2.06 -5.93
CA VAL A 132 9.24 1.25 -6.98
C VAL A 132 8.79 -0.19 -6.94
N ASP A 133 8.40 -0.67 -5.74
CA ASP A 133 8.02 -2.06 -5.55
C ASP A 133 7.02 -2.24 -4.41
N VAL A 134 6.31 -3.37 -4.40
CA VAL A 134 5.30 -3.76 -3.42
C VAL A 134 5.33 -5.25 -3.22
N THR A 135 5.15 -5.70 -1.99
CA THR A 135 5.01 -7.12 -1.67
C THR A 135 4.00 -7.34 -0.55
N ALA A 136 3.25 -8.43 -0.64
CA ALA A 136 2.23 -8.81 0.33
C ALA A 136 2.84 -9.59 1.48
N GLY A 137 2.47 -9.24 2.71
CA GLY A 137 2.91 -9.94 3.90
C GLY A 137 1.99 -11.09 4.31
N PRO A 138 2.49 -12.04 5.13
CA PRO A 138 1.77 -13.27 5.49
C PRO A 138 0.54 -13.03 6.36
N TYR A 139 0.45 -11.87 7.01
CA TYR A 139 -0.67 -11.52 7.90
C TYR A 139 -1.74 -10.64 7.22
N GLY A 140 -1.69 -10.49 5.88
CA GLY A 140 -2.57 -9.61 5.12
C GLY A 140 -2.11 -8.16 5.11
N ASN A 141 -0.97 -7.87 5.69
CA ASN A 141 -0.26 -6.60 5.56
C ASN A 141 0.42 -6.48 4.19
N VAL A 142 0.86 -5.29 3.84
CA VAL A 142 1.55 -5.01 2.59
C VAL A 142 2.70 -4.03 2.82
N TYR A 143 3.80 -4.25 2.13
CA TYR A 143 4.99 -3.41 2.18
C TYR A 143 5.16 -2.70 0.86
N ALA A 144 5.32 -1.39 0.90
CA ALA A 144 5.58 -0.55 -0.27
C ALA A 144 6.95 0.14 -0.12
N LEU A 145 7.83 -0.08 -1.10
CA LEU A 145 9.20 0.41 -1.11
C LEU A 145 9.31 1.66 -1.96
N THR A 146 9.93 2.71 -1.41
CA THR A 146 10.31 3.89 -2.19
C THR A 146 11.70 3.73 -2.80
N GLN A 147 11.99 4.46 -3.87
CA GLN A 147 13.33 4.49 -4.49
C GLN A 147 14.42 4.95 -3.51
N THR A 148 14.08 5.77 -2.52
CA THR A 148 15.00 6.24 -1.48
C THR A 148 15.24 5.20 -0.38
N GLY A 149 14.58 4.04 -0.44
CA GLY A 149 14.73 2.95 0.52
C GLY A 149 13.86 3.08 1.76
N LEU A 150 12.95 4.05 1.81
CA LEU A 150 11.93 4.09 2.86
C LEU A 150 10.86 3.04 2.56
N ILE A 151 10.57 2.22 3.54
CA ILE A 151 9.61 1.12 3.47
C ILE A 151 8.42 1.51 4.33
N TYR A 152 7.23 1.45 3.75
CA TYR A 152 5.97 1.64 4.44
C TYR A 152 5.25 0.31 4.56
N GLU A 153 4.83 -0.02 5.76
CA GLU A 153 3.98 -1.17 6.02
C GLU A 153 2.56 -0.72 6.34
N TYR A 154 1.58 -1.29 5.64
CA TYR A 154 0.16 -1.01 5.82
C TYR A 154 -0.61 -2.27 6.17
N ASP A 155 -1.73 -2.11 6.88
CA ASP A 155 -2.73 -3.15 7.00
C ASP A 155 -3.55 -3.32 5.69
N ASN A 156 -4.38 -4.33 5.62
CA ASN A 156 -5.24 -4.62 4.45
C ASN A 156 -6.32 -3.55 4.17
N SER A 157 -6.48 -2.59 5.07
CA SER A 157 -7.39 -1.44 4.91
C SER A 157 -6.66 -0.17 4.47
N GLY A 158 -5.33 -0.21 4.33
CA GLY A 158 -4.47 0.92 3.96
C GLY A 158 -4.07 1.82 5.13
N ASN A 159 -4.25 1.38 6.38
CA ASN A 159 -3.74 2.12 7.51
C ASN A 159 -2.23 1.87 7.67
N LEU A 160 -1.46 2.93 7.81
CA LEU A 160 -0.02 2.85 8.05
C LEU A 160 0.24 2.21 9.43
N LEU A 161 1.00 1.13 9.43
CA LEU A 161 1.43 0.44 10.65
C LEU A 161 2.83 0.90 11.08
N PHE A 162 3.79 0.78 10.17
CA PHE A 162 5.19 1.11 10.41
C PHE A 162 5.82 1.79 9.20
N SER A 163 6.90 2.53 9.46
CA SER A 163 7.83 2.96 8.42
C SER A 163 9.26 2.78 8.92
N PHE A 164 10.13 2.26 8.06
CA PHE A 164 11.53 1.99 8.39
C PHE A 164 12.39 2.06 7.13
N GLY A 165 13.71 1.91 7.30
CA GLY A 165 14.63 2.12 6.20
C GLY A 165 14.90 3.60 5.94
N GLY A 166 15.43 3.93 4.77
CA GLY A 166 15.67 5.31 4.34
C GLY A 166 16.87 5.47 3.42
N ARG A 167 17.16 6.73 3.06
CA ARG A 167 18.24 7.09 2.13
C ARG A 167 19.59 7.15 2.84
N ALA A 168 20.61 6.52 2.25
CA ALA A 168 22.00 6.73 2.62
C ALA A 168 22.51 8.06 2.03
N VAL A 169 22.93 8.99 2.91
CA VAL A 169 23.43 10.31 2.47
C VAL A 169 24.95 10.32 2.40
N SER A 170 25.66 9.65 3.31
CA SER A 170 27.13 9.66 3.36
C SER A 170 27.77 8.47 4.05
N ASN A 171 27.02 7.59 4.67
CA ASN A 171 27.54 6.48 5.47
C ASN A 171 26.85 5.16 5.12
N ASP A 172 27.64 4.06 5.11
CA ASP A 172 27.15 2.69 5.02
C ASP A 172 26.57 2.24 6.37
N ARG A 173 25.34 2.68 6.65
CA ARG A 173 24.59 2.19 7.81
C ARG A 173 23.59 1.12 7.36
N SER A 174 23.48 0.07 8.16
CA SER A 174 22.40 -0.91 8.01
C SER A 174 21.04 -0.19 8.05
N GLY A 175 20.13 -0.59 7.19
CA GLY A 175 18.82 0.00 7.07
C GLY A 175 18.74 1.23 6.15
N LEU A 176 19.87 1.68 5.55
CA LEU A 176 19.88 2.79 4.60
C LEU A 176 20.31 2.31 3.21
N PHE A 177 19.70 2.92 2.16
CA PHE A 177 19.86 2.52 0.78
C PHE A 177 20.36 3.67 -0.09
N THR A 178 21.19 3.35 -1.08
CA THR A 178 21.60 4.31 -2.12
C THR A 178 20.56 4.36 -3.24
N SER A 179 20.08 3.19 -3.68
CA SER A 179 19.02 3.07 -4.69
C SER A 179 18.27 1.75 -4.48
N ALA A 180 17.25 1.78 -3.64
CA ALA A 180 16.38 0.64 -3.43
C ALA A 180 15.59 0.31 -4.71
N ALA A 181 15.46 -0.98 -5.04
CA ALA A 181 14.91 -1.41 -6.33
C ALA A 181 13.85 -2.51 -6.23
N ALA A 182 13.96 -3.39 -5.25
CA ALA A 182 13.02 -4.49 -5.05
C ALA A 182 12.87 -4.82 -3.57
N ILE A 183 11.69 -5.31 -3.20
CA ILE A 183 11.35 -5.79 -1.86
C ILE A 183 10.60 -7.10 -1.97
N ASP A 184 10.92 -8.05 -1.09
CA ASP A 184 10.20 -9.31 -0.97
C ASP A 184 10.22 -9.79 0.48
N LEU A 185 9.33 -10.73 0.82
CA LEU A 185 9.23 -11.33 2.15
C LEU A 185 9.26 -12.85 2.07
N ASP A 186 9.80 -13.46 3.13
CA ASP A 186 9.63 -14.89 3.36
C ASP A 186 8.40 -15.20 4.24
N GLU A 187 8.13 -16.49 4.44
CA GLU A 187 7.01 -16.98 5.24
C GLU A 187 7.15 -16.62 6.74
N GLU A 188 8.35 -16.39 7.22
CA GLU A 188 8.68 -15.99 8.58
C GLU A 188 8.51 -14.46 8.78
N GLY A 189 8.32 -13.70 7.70
CA GLY A 189 8.13 -12.25 7.71
C GLY A 189 9.43 -11.46 7.73
N PHE A 190 10.56 -12.06 7.36
CA PHE A 190 11.79 -11.31 7.08
C PHE A 190 11.62 -10.53 5.78
N VAL A 191 12.00 -9.27 5.81
CA VAL A 191 11.89 -8.36 4.66
C VAL A 191 13.25 -8.26 3.98
N TYR A 192 13.30 -8.58 2.69
CA TYR A 192 14.48 -8.55 1.84
C TYR A 192 14.40 -7.34 0.91
N VAL A 193 15.39 -6.47 0.93
CA VAL A 193 15.40 -5.26 0.10
C VAL A 193 16.70 -5.16 -0.69
N LEU A 194 16.58 -5.08 -2.00
CA LEU A 194 17.70 -4.96 -2.92
C LEU A 194 18.14 -3.50 -3.07
N ASP A 195 19.42 -3.20 -2.80
CA ASP A 195 20.07 -1.98 -3.25
C ASP A 195 20.82 -2.26 -4.57
N LYS A 196 20.24 -1.79 -5.68
CA LYS A 196 20.78 -2.07 -7.01
C LYS A 196 22.12 -1.38 -7.29
N GLU A 197 22.36 -0.21 -6.68
CA GLU A 197 23.59 0.54 -6.90
C GLU A 197 24.76 -0.08 -6.13
N ARG A 198 24.48 -0.59 -4.96
CA ARG A 198 25.49 -1.27 -4.12
C ARG A 198 25.60 -2.76 -4.40
N GLY A 199 24.63 -3.37 -5.07
CA GLY A 199 24.64 -4.78 -5.46
C GLY A 199 24.50 -5.74 -4.29
N PHE A 200 23.76 -5.38 -3.23
CA PHE A 200 23.48 -6.26 -2.09
C PHE A 200 22.03 -6.22 -1.64
N VAL A 201 21.63 -7.21 -0.87
CA VAL A 201 20.32 -7.31 -0.23
C VAL A 201 20.47 -7.05 1.26
N GLN A 202 19.66 -6.15 1.81
CA GLN A 202 19.51 -6.00 3.25
C GLN A 202 18.31 -6.80 3.72
N VAL A 203 18.45 -7.41 4.91
CA VAL A 203 17.41 -8.24 5.52
C VAL A 203 16.98 -7.61 6.83
N PHE A 204 15.69 -7.40 7.01
CA PHE A 204 15.10 -6.88 8.23
C PHE A 204 14.29 -8.00 8.91
N ALA A 205 14.64 -8.29 10.14
CA ALA A 205 13.86 -9.20 10.97
C ALA A 205 12.67 -8.45 11.60
N PRO A 206 11.47 -9.03 11.66
CA PRO A 206 10.36 -8.44 12.39
C PRO A 206 10.71 -8.37 13.89
N THR A 207 10.42 -7.22 14.52
CA THR A 207 10.56 -7.09 15.97
C THR A 207 9.40 -7.80 16.67
N GLU A 208 9.60 -8.17 17.96
CA GLU A 208 8.51 -8.71 18.77
C GLU A 208 7.27 -7.80 18.78
N PHE A 209 7.49 -6.49 18.86
CA PHE A 209 6.41 -5.50 18.81
C PHE A 209 5.66 -5.53 17.47
N ALA A 210 6.37 -5.65 16.34
CA ALA A 210 5.74 -5.78 15.02
C ALA A 210 4.93 -7.08 14.92
N MET A 211 5.51 -8.21 15.35
CA MET A 211 4.81 -9.50 15.34
C MET A 211 3.54 -9.50 16.20
N LEU A 212 3.55 -8.86 17.35
CA LEU A 212 2.35 -8.69 18.18
C LEU A 212 1.28 -7.89 17.43
N ASN A 213 1.64 -6.80 16.75
CA ASN A 213 0.71 -6.00 15.96
C ASN A 213 0.12 -6.81 14.80
N HIS A 214 0.96 -7.51 14.04
CA HIS A 214 0.52 -8.38 12.93
C HIS A 214 -0.50 -9.41 13.41
N ARG A 215 -0.16 -10.14 14.48
CA ARG A 215 -1.03 -11.17 15.04
C ARG A 215 -2.35 -10.58 15.56
N ALA A 216 -2.31 -9.45 16.26
CA ALA A 216 -3.50 -8.80 16.78
C ALA A 216 -4.45 -8.34 15.68
N ILE A 217 -3.92 -7.79 14.57
CA ILE A 217 -4.68 -7.40 13.39
C ILE A 217 -5.28 -8.62 12.70
N TYR A 218 -4.46 -9.65 12.46
CA TYR A 218 -4.89 -10.90 11.85
C TYR A 218 -6.04 -11.56 12.62
N ASP A 219 -5.90 -11.69 13.95
CA ASP A 219 -6.95 -12.26 14.81
C ASP A 219 -8.22 -11.43 14.79
N LEU A 220 -8.11 -10.09 14.77
CA LEU A 220 -9.26 -9.19 14.65
C LEU A 220 -10.04 -9.42 13.35
N GLU A 221 -9.32 -9.60 12.24
CA GLU A 221 -9.90 -9.82 10.92
C GLU A 221 -10.52 -11.20 10.76
N LYS A 222 -9.94 -12.20 11.40
CA LYS A 222 -10.49 -13.56 11.44
C LYS A 222 -11.67 -13.72 12.38
N GLY A 223 -12.02 -12.66 13.14
CA GLY A 223 -13.12 -12.71 14.11
C GLY A 223 -12.73 -13.24 15.49
N ASN A 224 -11.45 -13.50 15.73
CA ASN A 224 -10.91 -13.96 17.02
C ASN A 224 -10.77 -12.79 18.00
N TYR A 225 -11.89 -12.08 18.24
CA TYR A 225 -11.90 -10.81 18.99
C TYR A 225 -11.37 -10.90 20.41
N VAL A 226 -11.54 -12.05 21.07
CA VAL A 226 -11.07 -12.28 22.44
C VAL A 226 -9.55 -12.37 22.47
N GLU A 227 -8.97 -13.12 21.56
CA GLU A 227 -7.49 -13.26 21.46
C GLU A 227 -6.86 -11.96 20.99
N SER A 228 -7.41 -11.35 19.94
CA SER A 228 -6.96 -10.03 19.46
C SER A 228 -6.95 -8.99 20.59
N LYS A 229 -8.03 -8.95 21.41
CA LYS A 229 -8.12 -8.04 22.57
C LYS A 229 -6.97 -8.23 23.55
N LYS A 230 -6.62 -9.47 23.89
CA LYS A 230 -5.51 -9.78 24.82
C LYS A 230 -4.17 -9.27 24.28
N ILE A 231 -3.94 -9.48 22.99
CA ILE A 231 -2.69 -9.03 22.35
C ILE A 231 -2.62 -7.50 22.32
N TRP A 232 -3.73 -6.82 22.01
CA TRP A 232 -3.78 -5.35 22.06
C TRP A 232 -3.53 -4.80 23.48
N GLN A 233 -3.99 -5.48 24.53
CA GLN A 233 -3.67 -5.11 25.91
C GLN A 233 -2.16 -5.23 26.18
N GLU A 234 -1.51 -6.25 25.66
CA GLU A 234 -0.08 -6.41 25.81
C GLU A 234 0.69 -5.31 25.07
N ILE A 235 0.30 -4.99 23.84
CA ILE A 235 0.88 -3.89 23.06
C ILE A 235 0.72 -2.55 23.80
N LEU A 236 -0.45 -2.27 24.38
CA LEU A 236 -0.71 -1.06 25.17
C LEU A 236 0.12 -1.03 26.46
N ARG A 237 0.46 -2.19 27.04
CA ARG A 237 1.37 -2.26 28.19
C ARG A 237 2.80 -1.92 27.80
N LEU A 238 3.24 -2.33 26.59
CA LEU A 238 4.56 -2.03 26.07
C LEU A 238 4.65 -0.58 25.57
N ASN A 239 3.62 -0.11 24.93
CA ASN A 239 3.50 1.25 24.42
C ASN A 239 2.07 1.78 24.60
N GLY A 240 1.82 2.37 25.75
CA GLY A 240 0.52 2.99 26.09
C GLY A 240 0.14 4.19 25.21
N MET A 241 1.05 4.64 24.32
CA MET A 241 0.82 5.72 23.35
C MET A 241 0.50 5.20 21.95
N SER A 242 0.45 3.89 21.73
CA SER A 242 0.19 3.30 20.41
C SER A 242 -1.23 3.58 19.94
N LYS A 243 -1.36 4.47 18.97
CA LYS A 243 -2.64 4.79 18.31
C LYS A 243 -3.27 3.55 17.68
N ILE A 244 -2.46 2.74 16.99
CA ILE A 244 -2.91 1.50 16.34
C ILE A 244 -3.52 0.56 17.38
N ALA A 245 -2.83 0.40 18.52
CA ALA A 245 -3.31 -0.49 19.58
C ALA A 245 -4.60 0.01 20.22
N HIS A 246 -4.75 1.33 20.43
CA HIS A 246 -6.01 1.89 20.91
C HIS A 246 -7.16 1.65 19.91
N ILE A 247 -6.92 1.82 18.62
CA ILE A 247 -7.92 1.54 17.57
C ILE A 247 -8.27 0.06 17.56
N GLY A 248 -7.27 -0.83 17.53
CA GLY A 248 -7.46 -2.28 17.47
C GLY A 248 -8.17 -2.83 18.70
N TYR A 249 -7.77 -2.37 19.89
CA TYR A 249 -8.41 -2.73 21.14
C TYR A 249 -9.87 -2.25 21.18
N GLY A 250 -10.11 -0.98 20.79
CA GLY A 250 -11.46 -0.43 20.69
C GLY A 250 -12.34 -1.20 19.70
N LYS A 251 -11.80 -1.61 18.55
CA LYS A 251 -12.52 -2.48 17.60
C LYS A 251 -12.86 -3.84 18.21
N SER A 252 -11.94 -4.45 18.95
CA SER A 252 -12.17 -5.74 19.63
C SER A 252 -13.26 -5.62 20.70
N LEU A 253 -13.26 -4.54 21.49
CA LEU A 253 -14.29 -4.23 22.48
C LEU A 253 -15.66 -4.01 21.83
N LEU A 254 -15.70 -3.24 20.73
CA LEU A 254 -16.91 -2.95 19.98
C LEU A 254 -17.58 -4.24 19.48
N ARG A 255 -16.80 -5.17 18.96
CA ARG A 255 -17.29 -6.49 18.51
C ARG A 255 -17.79 -7.36 19.65
N GLN A 256 -17.31 -7.13 20.86
CA GLN A 256 -17.77 -7.76 22.09
C GLN A 256 -18.89 -6.98 22.82
N GLN A 257 -19.46 -5.95 22.17
CA GLN A 257 -20.55 -5.10 22.69
C GLN A 257 -20.16 -4.27 23.94
N GLN A 258 -18.87 -4.07 24.18
CA GLN A 258 -18.33 -3.25 25.28
C GLN A 258 -18.20 -1.79 24.81
N TYR A 259 -19.33 -1.15 24.50
CA TYR A 259 -19.39 0.12 23.78
C TYR A 259 -18.75 1.31 24.51
N ALA A 260 -18.96 1.41 25.83
CA ALA A 260 -18.42 2.52 26.61
C ALA A 260 -16.89 2.52 26.64
N GLU A 261 -16.30 1.37 26.90
CA GLU A 261 -14.83 1.20 26.93
C GLU A 261 -14.24 1.37 25.53
N ALA A 262 -14.88 0.83 24.48
CA ALA A 262 -14.47 1.03 23.10
C ALA A 262 -14.41 2.52 22.72
N LEU A 263 -15.40 3.30 23.15
CA LEU A 263 -15.46 4.74 22.88
C LEU A 263 -14.27 5.49 23.50
N GLU A 264 -13.88 5.15 24.74
CA GLU A 264 -12.74 5.78 25.41
C GLU A 264 -11.42 5.51 24.65
N HIS A 265 -11.23 4.28 24.16
CA HIS A 265 -10.05 3.95 23.36
C HIS A 265 -10.04 4.69 22.00
N PHE A 266 -11.18 4.83 21.34
CA PHE A 266 -11.28 5.60 20.10
C PHE A 266 -11.02 7.10 20.32
N LYS A 267 -11.51 7.68 21.42
CA LYS A 267 -11.18 9.07 21.80
C LYS A 267 -9.68 9.22 22.03
N THR A 268 -9.08 8.32 22.82
CA THR A 268 -7.64 8.35 23.09
C THR A 268 -6.82 8.24 21.81
N ALA A 269 -7.25 7.45 20.83
CA ALA A 269 -6.58 7.35 19.53
C ALA A 269 -6.74 8.63 18.70
N ASN A 270 -7.87 9.32 18.78
CA ASN A 270 -8.15 10.53 18.00
C ASN A 270 -7.55 11.80 18.59
N ASP A 271 -7.42 11.89 19.91
CA ASP A 271 -6.83 13.05 20.60
C ASP A 271 -5.30 13.16 20.41
N ARG A 272 -4.71 12.21 19.67
CA ARG A 272 -3.26 12.10 19.45
C ARG A 272 -2.82 12.34 18.00
N ASP A 273 -3.68 12.92 17.18
CA ASP A 273 -3.38 13.34 15.80
C ASP A 273 -2.77 14.73 15.72
#